data_3181050e0eb56969854026c9fb58f505
#
_entry.id   3181050e0eb56969854026c9fb58f505
#
_cell.length_a   1.000
_cell.length_b   1.000
_cell.length_c   1.000
_cell.angle_alpha   90.00
_cell.angle_beta   90.00
_cell.angle_gamma   90.00
#
_symmetry.space_group_name_H-M   'P 1'
#
loop_
_entity.id
_entity.type
_entity.pdbx_description
1 polymer ?
#
loop_
_entity_poly.entity_id
_entity_poly.type
_entity_poly.pdbx_seq_one_letter_code
_entity_poly.pdbx_strand_id
1 'polypeptide(L)'
;MPGLSQPFAWAALTPDLDGSVLRDFNLEEDCQVMFDRAQHTIANVDPEVFAAIQAENQRQEDHIELIASENYTSPAVMEAQGSQLTNKYAEGYPGKRYYGGCEHVDVVEQLAIDRLKALFGAEYANVQANSGSQANQAVFFGLLQPGDTIMGLSLAEGGHLTHGMPLNMSGKWFKVVSYGLNAAEDIDYDKMEALAREHKPKLIIAGASAFALRIDFERFAKIAKEIGAYFMVDMAHYAGLIAAGVYPNPVPFADVVTSTTHKSLRGPRGGIILMRGEEIAKKINSAIFPGIQGGPLMHVIAAKAVAFKEALEPEFKAYQEQVVKNAQAMAKVIIARGYKIVSGGTQNHLMLVDMIGKDVSGKQAEEALGKAHITVNKNSVPNDPRKPFVTSGLRIGTPAVTTRGYKEPDCVALAEWNCD
;
A
#
# COMPACT_ATOMS: atom_id res chain seq x y z
N MET A 1 22.09 -36.83 -17.81
CA MET A 1 22.80 -35.57 -17.92
C MET A 1 24.25 -35.84 -18.36
N PRO A 2 24.62 -35.60 -19.59
CA PRO A 2 26.01 -35.47 -19.96
C PRO A 2 26.22 -34.06 -20.51
N GLY A 3 27.24 -33.33 -19.97
CA GLY A 3 27.80 -32.18 -20.64
C GLY A 3 27.82 -30.84 -19.91
N LEU A 4 27.91 -30.79 -18.59
CA LEU A 4 28.23 -29.54 -17.87
C LEU A 4 29.64 -29.60 -17.25
N SER A 5 30.63 -30.15 -17.97
CA SER A 5 32.00 -30.26 -17.47
C SER A 5 33.03 -29.58 -18.35
N GLN A 6 32.67 -28.47 -18.97
CA GLN A 6 33.70 -27.53 -19.43
C GLN A 6 33.56 -26.25 -18.61
N PRO A 7 34.55 -25.95 -17.74
CA PRO A 7 34.60 -24.63 -17.12
C PRO A 7 34.72 -23.62 -18.27
N PHE A 8 33.83 -22.66 -18.32
CA PHE A 8 34.04 -21.46 -19.15
C PHE A 8 35.38 -20.88 -18.74
N ALA A 9 36.37 -21.05 -19.58
CA ALA A 9 37.72 -20.53 -19.34
C ALA A 9 37.67 -19.01 -19.60
N TRP A 10 37.33 -18.25 -18.56
CA TRP A 10 37.44 -16.79 -18.56
C TRP A 10 38.85 -16.29 -18.97
N ALA A 11 39.86 -17.15 -18.87
CA ALA A 11 41.21 -16.87 -19.30
C ALA A 11 41.41 -16.69 -20.82
N ALA A 12 40.39 -17.07 -21.63
CA ALA A 12 40.43 -16.85 -23.09
C ALA A 12 39.79 -15.54 -23.54
N LEU A 13 39.18 -14.78 -22.63
CA LEU A 13 38.62 -13.46 -22.89
C LEU A 13 39.64 -12.38 -22.52
N THR A 14 40.78 -12.37 -23.21
CA THR A 14 41.74 -11.26 -23.14
C THR A 14 41.30 -10.08 -24.03
N PRO A 15 41.80 -8.86 -23.76
CA PRO A 15 41.28 -7.60 -24.33
C PRO A 15 41.35 -7.41 -25.87
N ASP A 16 41.77 -8.39 -26.62
CA ASP A 16 41.87 -8.34 -28.08
C ASP A 16 40.64 -8.90 -28.81
N LEU A 17 39.48 -9.00 -28.13
CA LEU A 17 38.24 -9.39 -28.77
C LEU A 17 37.68 -8.26 -29.63
N ASP A 18 38.05 -8.27 -30.91
CA ASP A 18 37.46 -7.42 -31.95
C ASP A 18 36.03 -7.82 -32.35
N GLY A 19 35.26 -8.42 -31.53
CA GLY A 19 33.88 -8.87 -31.80
C GLY A 19 33.81 -10.04 -32.82
N SER A 20 34.92 -10.57 -33.38
CA SER A 20 34.91 -11.69 -34.31
C SER A 20 34.70 -13.02 -33.63
N VAL A 21 35.14 -13.16 -32.39
CA VAL A 21 34.96 -14.39 -31.57
C VAL A 21 33.49 -14.66 -31.21
N LEU A 22 32.65 -13.62 -31.15
CA LEU A 22 31.23 -13.81 -30.88
C LEU A 22 30.43 -14.27 -32.13
N ARG A 23 31.03 -14.20 -33.33
CA ARG A 23 30.39 -14.63 -34.58
C ARG A 23 30.47 -16.15 -34.81
N ASP A 24 31.36 -16.84 -34.13
CA ASP A 24 31.54 -18.29 -34.25
C ASP A 24 30.57 -19.08 -33.33
N PHE A 25 29.90 -18.38 -32.41
CA PHE A 25 28.74 -18.95 -31.68
C PHE A 25 27.49 -18.76 -32.53
N ASN A 26 27.02 -19.82 -33.14
CA ASN A 26 25.74 -19.83 -33.84
C ASN A 26 24.60 -19.73 -32.84
N LEU A 27 24.44 -18.55 -32.22
CA LEU A 27 23.44 -18.28 -31.15
C LEU A 27 22.00 -18.48 -31.63
N GLU A 28 21.76 -18.59 -32.94
CA GLU A 28 20.42 -18.82 -33.50
C GLU A 28 20.05 -20.32 -33.54
N GLU A 29 21.01 -21.25 -33.63
CA GLU A 29 20.70 -22.69 -33.73
C GLU A 29 20.75 -23.43 -32.38
N ASP A 30 21.48 -22.93 -31.37
CA ASP A 30 21.66 -23.60 -30.08
C ASP A 30 20.93 -22.91 -28.90
N CYS A 31 20.15 -21.87 -29.15
CA CYS A 31 19.36 -21.22 -28.11
C CYS A 31 18.14 -22.09 -27.76
N GLN A 32 18.37 -23.18 -27.02
CA GLN A 32 17.28 -23.94 -26.43
C GLN A 32 16.47 -23.04 -25.51
N VAL A 33 15.18 -22.95 -25.79
CA VAL A 33 14.23 -22.29 -24.88
C VAL A 33 14.38 -22.94 -23.51
N MET A 34 14.80 -22.18 -22.50
CA MET A 34 15.11 -22.70 -21.16
C MET A 34 13.96 -23.53 -20.58
N PHE A 35 12.73 -23.14 -20.88
CA PHE A 35 11.51 -23.84 -20.48
C PHE A 35 10.48 -23.82 -21.60
N ASP A 36 9.86 -24.96 -21.88
CA ASP A 36 8.64 -25.01 -22.67
C ASP A 36 7.47 -24.46 -21.85
N ARG A 37 7.07 -23.23 -22.17
CA ARG A 37 6.00 -22.53 -21.43
C ARG A 37 4.65 -23.24 -21.51
N ALA A 38 4.41 -24.02 -22.57
CA ALA A 38 3.17 -24.80 -22.71
C ALA A 38 3.14 -26.00 -21.76
N GLN A 39 4.29 -26.57 -21.44
CA GLN A 39 4.39 -27.74 -20.57
C GLN A 39 4.69 -27.36 -19.10
N HIS A 40 5.38 -26.25 -18.86
CA HIS A 40 5.72 -25.78 -17.51
C HIS A 40 4.69 -24.79 -16.95
N THR A 41 3.40 -25.12 -17.08
CA THR A 41 2.31 -24.36 -16.45
C THR A 41 2.15 -24.78 -14.99
N ILE A 42 1.54 -23.94 -14.17
CA ILE A 42 1.24 -24.27 -12.76
C ILE A 42 0.40 -25.55 -12.69
N ALA A 43 -0.59 -25.69 -13.59
CA ALA A 43 -1.45 -26.87 -13.63
C ALA A 43 -0.68 -28.18 -13.83
N ASN A 44 0.40 -28.14 -14.62
CA ASN A 44 1.22 -29.33 -14.91
C ASN A 44 2.29 -29.58 -13.85
N VAL A 45 2.84 -28.51 -13.24
CA VAL A 45 3.96 -28.61 -12.28
C VAL A 45 3.45 -28.82 -10.86
N ASP A 46 2.38 -28.12 -10.48
CA ASP A 46 1.79 -28.17 -9.14
C ASP A 46 0.27 -28.01 -9.21
N PRO A 47 -0.46 -29.12 -9.48
CA PRO A 47 -1.91 -29.10 -9.59
C PRO A 47 -2.62 -28.70 -8.28
N GLU A 48 -2.01 -28.91 -7.11
CA GLU A 48 -2.59 -28.52 -5.83
C GLU A 48 -2.60 -27.00 -5.67
N VAL A 49 -1.47 -26.33 -5.95
CA VAL A 49 -1.39 -24.86 -5.97
C VAL A 49 -2.29 -24.29 -7.06
N PHE A 50 -2.34 -24.91 -8.25
CA PHE A 50 -3.24 -24.49 -9.31
C PHE A 50 -4.71 -24.53 -8.87
N ALA A 51 -5.15 -25.63 -8.26
CA ALA A 51 -6.51 -25.77 -7.74
C ALA A 51 -6.85 -24.70 -6.70
N ALA A 52 -5.91 -24.40 -5.78
CA ALA A 52 -6.10 -23.35 -4.77
C ALA A 52 -6.25 -21.96 -5.41
N ILE A 53 -5.43 -21.63 -6.42
CA ILE A 53 -5.54 -20.38 -7.19
C ILE A 53 -6.90 -20.29 -7.90
N GLN A 54 -7.36 -21.38 -8.52
CA GLN A 54 -8.67 -21.41 -9.18
C GLN A 54 -9.82 -21.24 -8.18
N ALA A 55 -9.73 -21.86 -7.01
CA ALA A 55 -10.71 -21.69 -5.94
C ALA A 55 -10.78 -20.24 -5.44
N GLU A 56 -9.62 -19.57 -5.29
CA GLU A 56 -9.58 -18.15 -4.92
C GLU A 56 -10.12 -17.24 -6.03
N ASN A 57 -9.81 -17.53 -7.30
CA ASN A 57 -10.40 -16.80 -8.43
C ASN A 57 -11.92 -16.89 -8.39
N GLN A 58 -12.47 -18.12 -8.18
CA GLN A 58 -13.91 -18.33 -8.06
C GLN A 58 -14.49 -17.58 -6.86
N ARG A 59 -13.82 -17.61 -5.71
CA ARG A 59 -14.25 -16.86 -4.53
C ARG A 59 -14.33 -15.35 -4.80
N GLN A 60 -13.33 -14.79 -5.49
CA GLN A 60 -13.31 -13.36 -5.83
C GLN A 60 -14.44 -12.98 -6.80
N GLU A 61 -14.86 -13.89 -7.71
CA GLU A 61 -16.02 -13.67 -8.57
C GLU A 61 -17.34 -13.76 -7.80
N ASP A 62 -17.48 -14.75 -6.92
CA ASP A 62 -18.75 -15.07 -6.22
C ASP A 62 -19.01 -14.13 -5.03
N HIS A 63 -17.97 -13.56 -4.44
CA HIS A 63 -18.09 -12.72 -3.25
C HIS A 63 -18.07 -11.22 -3.58
N ILE A 64 -18.80 -10.46 -2.81
CA ILE A 64 -18.79 -9.00 -2.83
C ILE A 64 -17.75 -8.52 -1.83
N GLU A 65 -16.67 -7.91 -2.31
CA GLU A 65 -15.54 -7.46 -1.49
C GLU A 65 -15.75 -6.03 -0.99
N LEU A 66 -15.87 -5.86 0.33
CA LEU A 66 -16.04 -4.59 1.01
C LEU A 66 -14.94 -4.30 2.04
N ILE A 67 -13.88 -5.11 2.10
CA ILE A 67 -12.72 -4.76 2.92
C ILE A 67 -12.06 -3.50 2.34
N ALA A 68 -12.02 -2.42 3.10
CA ALA A 68 -11.58 -1.09 2.64
C ALA A 68 -10.12 -1.04 2.14
N SER A 69 -9.31 -2.03 2.48
CA SER A 69 -7.91 -2.15 2.07
C SER A 69 -7.69 -3.11 0.90
N GLU A 70 -8.75 -3.64 0.29
CA GLU A 70 -8.67 -4.56 -0.84
C GLU A 70 -9.18 -3.92 -2.14
N ASN A 71 -8.64 -4.42 -3.25
CA ASN A 71 -9.01 -3.98 -4.60
C ASN A 71 -8.60 -5.05 -5.62
N TYR A 72 -9.11 -4.93 -6.83
CA TYR A 72 -8.74 -5.80 -7.95
C TYR A 72 -7.82 -5.03 -8.90
N THR A 73 -6.60 -5.53 -9.05
CA THR A 73 -5.63 -4.95 -9.99
C THR A 73 -5.91 -5.41 -11.43
N SER A 74 -5.43 -4.65 -12.41
CA SER A 74 -5.66 -4.97 -13.83
C SER A 74 -4.89 -6.21 -14.28
N PRO A 75 -5.36 -6.89 -15.37
CA PRO A 75 -4.61 -7.96 -16.00
C PRO A 75 -3.19 -7.56 -16.41
N ALA A 76 -2.98 -6.32 -16.87
CA ALA A 76 -1.66 -5.81 -17.25
C ALA A 76 -0.69 -5.70 -16.05
N VAL A 77 -1.20 -5.31 -14.88
CA VAL A 77 -0.42 -5.31 -13.63
C VAL A 77 -0.06 -6.75 -13.22
N MET A 78 -1.00 -7.70 -13.37
CA MET A 78 -0.78 -9.12 -13.08
C MET A 78 0.25 -9.74 -14.03
N GLU A 79 0.21 -9.40 -15.32
CA GLU A 79 1.18 -9.85 -16.33
C GLU A 79 2.59 -9.33 -16.01
N ALA A 80 2.73 -8.06 -15.66
CA ALA A 80 4.01 -7.48 -15.24
C ALA A 80 4.55 -8.15 -13.97
N GLN A 81 3.67 -8.47 -13.01
CA GLN A 81 4.01 -9.19 -11.77
C GLN A 81 4.54 -10.60 -12.05
N GLY A 82 4.00 -11.30 -13.05
CA GLY A 82 4.41 -12.64 -13.46
C GLY A 82 5.55 -12.67 -14.48
N SER A 83 6.22 -11.54 -14.75
CA SER A 83 7.25 -11.44 -15.76
C SER A 83 8.60 -12.04 -15.32
N GLN A 84 9.46 -12.32 -16.30
CA GLN A 84 10.83 -12.81 -16.09
C GLN A 84 11.75 -11.81 -15.39
N LEU A 85 11.31 -10.58 -15.13
CA LEU A 85 12.06 -9.61 -14.33
C LEU A 85 12.32 -10.12 -12.90
N THR A 86 11.56 -11.12 -12.43
CA THR A 86 11.82 -11.83 -11.16
C THR A 86 13.20 -12.47 -11.11
N ASN A 87 13.80 -12.81 -12.27
CA ASN A 87 15.09 -13.48 -12.33
C ASN A 87 16.26 -12.53 -12.15
N LYS A 88 16.05 -11.19 -12.29
CA LYS A 88 17.15 -10.23 -12.31
C LYS A 88 17.50 -9.68 -10.93
N TYR A 89 18.73 -9.92 -10.52
CA TYR A 89 19.32 -9.33 -9.31
C TYR A 89 19.81 -7.92 -9.59
N ALA A 90 19.27 -6.89 -8.93
CA ALA A 90 19.48 -5.48 -9.27
C ALA A 90 19.73 -4.60 -8.01
N GLU A 91 20.61 -5.03 -7.10
CA GLU A 91 20.99 -4.22 -5.93
C GLU A 91 21.53 -2.85 -6.35
N GLY A 92 21.19 -1.83 -5.58
CA GLY A 92 21.45 -0.44 -5.90
C GLY A 92 20.26 0.24 -6.53
N TYR A 93 20.52 1.24 -7.36
CA TYR A 93 19.53 2.11 -7.99
C TYR A 93 19.82 2.30 -9.49
N PRO A 94 18.87 2.77 -10.31
CA PRO A 94 19.08 3.00 -11.72
C PRO A 94 20.38 3.76 -12.01
N GLY A 95 21.22 3.22 -12.91
CA GLY A 95 22.55 3.76 -13.26
C GLY A 95 23.63 3.58 -12.18
N LYS A 96 23.30 2.98 -11.03
CA LYS A 96 24.23 2.74 -9.91
C LYS A 96 23.98 1.36 -9.30
N ARG A 97 24.03 0.30 -10.12
CA ARG A 97 23.85 -1.08 -9.70
C ARG A 97 25.16 -1.74 -9.29
N TYR A 98 25.07 -2.72 -8.42
CA TYR A 98 26.19 -3.57 -8.01
C TYR A 98 26.40 -4.76 -8.96
N TYR A 99 25.45 -5.03 -9.86
CA TYR A 99 25.47 -6.15 -10.81
C TYR A 99 25.33 -5.65 -12.25
N GLY A 100 25.95 -6.38 -13.20
CA GLY A 100 25.79 -6.15 -14.62
C GLY A 100 24.44 -6.60 -15.18
N GLY A 101 24.11 -6.23 -16.42
CA GLY A 101 22.89 -6.66 -17.12
C GLY A 101 21.63 -5.98 -16.58
N CYS A 102 21.73 -4.76 -16.05
CA CYS A 102 20.62 -4.02 -15.46
C CYS A 102 20.02 -2.94 -16.37
N GLU A 103 20.48 -2.82 -17.61
CA GLU A 103 20.05 -1.78 -18.54
C GLU A 103 18.55 -1.71 -18.76
N HIS A 104 17.86 -2.85 -18.82
CA HIS A 104 16.41 -2.91 -19.03
C HIS A 104 15.62 -2.71 -17.71
N VAL A 105 16.09 -3.29 -16.61
CA VAL A 105 15.45 -3.09 -15.32
C VAL A 105 15.62 -1.66 -14.80
N ASP A 106 16.69 -0.98 -15.18
CA ASP A 106 16.90 0.45 -14.92
C ASP A 106 15.81 1.30 -15.58
N VAL A 107 15.45 1.00 -16.83
CA VAL A 107 14.35 1.67 -17.53
C VAL A 107 13.03 1.46 -16.77
N VAL A 108 12.76 0.23 -16.34
CA VAL A 108 11.53 -0.11 -15.61
C VAL A 108 11.42 0.64 -14.28
N GLU A 109 12.49 0.63 -13.49
CA GLU A 109 12.49 1.32 -12.20
C GLU A 109 12.41 2.84 -12.38
N GLN A 110 13.13 3.40 -13.36
CA GLN A 110 13.07 4.83 -13.66
C GLN A 110 11.66 5.25 -14.09
N LEU A 111 10.97 4.47 -14.94
CA LEU A 111 9.57 4.72 -15.30
C LEU A 111 8.65 4.71 -14.08
N ALA A 112 8.84 3.76 -13.14
CA ALA A 112 8.06 3.72 -11.91
C ALA A 112 8.30 4.98 -11.05
N ILE A 113 9.55 5.41 -10.89
CA ILE A 113 9.93 6.62 -10.15
C ILE A 113 9.31 7.87 -10.79
N ASP A 114 9.46 8.04 -12.10
CA ASP A 114 9.00 9.25 -12.81
C ASP A 114 7.47 9.36 -12.80
N ARG A 115 6.76 8.25 -13.04
CA ARG A 115 5.30 8.19 -12.98
C ARG A 115 4.79 8.47 -11.57
N LEU A 116 5.45 7.91 -10.55
CA LEU A 116 5.09 8.15 -9.16
C LEU A 116 5.28 9.61 -8.76
N LYS A 117 6.39 10.23 -9.17
CA LYS A 117 6.63 11.67 -8.97
C LYS A 117 5.59 12.52 -9.65
N ALA A 118 5.25 12.21 -10.90
CA ALA A 118 4.21 12.94 -11.66
C ALA A 118 2.84 12.81 -11.00
N LEU A 119 2.49 11.62 -10.51
CA LEU A 119 1.18 11.31 -9.93
C LEU A 119 0.89 12.13 -8.66
N PHE A 120 1.90 12.39 -7.84
CA PHE A 120 1.74 13.08 -6.55
C PHE A 120 2.41 14.46 -6.46
N GLY A 121 3.17 14.86 -7.49
CA GLY A 121 3.93 16.11 -7.48
C GLY A 121 5.14 16.08 -6.52
N ALA A 122 5.79 14.93 -6.37
CA ALA A 122 6.89 14.74 -5.44
C ALA A 122 8.26 15.08 -6.07
N GLU A 123 9.19 15.58 -5.24
CA GLU A 123 10.57 15.87 -5.67
C GLU A 123 11.38 14.58 -5.87
N TYR A 124 11.27 13.64 -4.93
CA TYR A 124 11.97 12.36 -4.90
C TYR A 124 11.00 11.21 -4.60
N ALA A 125 11.29 10.04 -5.16
CA ALA A 125 10.49 8.84 -4.95
C ALA A 125 11.37 7.60 -4.83
N ASN A 126 10.98 6.65 -3.96
CA ASN A 126 11.53 5.31 -3.87
C ASN A 126 10.42 4.30 -4.10
N VAL A 127 10.65 3.36 -5.02
CA VAL A 127 9.68 2.32 -5.42
C VAL A 127 10.08 0.91 -4.99
N GLN A 128 11.23 0.78 -4.28
CA GLN A 128 11.77 -0.53 -3.90
C GLN A 128 11.17 -1.12 -2.63
N ALA A 129 10.47 -0.33 -1.80
CA ALA A 129 9.86 -0.87 -0.59
C ALA A 129 8.90 -2.04 -0.90
N ASN A 130 9.12 -3.21 -0.25
CA ASN A 130 8.34 -4.43 -0.50
C ASN A 130 6.93 -4.36 0.09
N SER A 131 6.70 -3.50 1.07
CA SER A 131 5.39 -3.28 1.70
C SER A 131 5.31 -1.88 2.31
N GLY A 132 4.08 -1.43 2.65
CA GLY A 132 3.89 -0.19 3.41
C GLY A 132 4.58 -0.21 4.77
N SER A 133 4.59 -1.36 5.44
CA SER A 133 5.30 -1.51 6.73
C SER A 133 6.80 -1.34 6.58
N GLN A 134 7.41 -1.87 5.50
CA GLN A 134 8.83 -1.66 5.22
C GLN A 134 9.13 -0.24 4.74
N ALA A 135 8.20 0.40 4.03
CA ALA A 135 8.31 1.83 3.72
C ALA A 135 8.37 2.68 5.00
N ASN A 136 7.47 2.42 5.96
CA ASN A 136 7.48 3.08 7.26
C ASN A 136 8.77 2.75 8.05
N GLN A 137 9.20 1.49 8.04
CA GLN A 137 10.45 1.06 8.68
C GLN A 137 11.67 1.78 8.11
N ALA A 138 11.72 1.99 6.79
CA ALA A 138 12.81 2.73 6.15
C ALA A 138 12.86 4.20 6.62
N VAL A 139 11.69 4.83 6.77
CA VAL A 139 11.62 6.20 7.33
C VAL A 139 12.16 6.22 8.76
N PHE A 140 11.73 5.29 9.60
CA PHE A 140 12.22 5.20 10.96
C PHE A 140 13.73 4.93 11.02
N PHE A 141 14.22 3.99 10.22
CA PHE A 141 15.64 3.63 10.17
C PHE A 141 16.52 4.80 9.67
N GLY A 142 16.04 5.55 8.68
CA GLY A 142 16.80 6.63 8.05
C GLY A 142 16.78 7.94 8.85
N LEU A 143 15.74 8.21 9.64
CA LEU A 143 15.54 9.52 10.29
C LEU A 143 15.61 9.49 11.81
N LEU A 144 15.51 8.33 12.45
CA LEU A 144 15.40 8.19 13.90
C LEU A 144 16.48 7.28 14.47
N GLN A 145 16.62 7.33 15.80
CA GLN A 145 17.39 6.37 16.57
C GLN A 145 16.48 5.59 17.52
N PRO A 146 16.79 4.31 17.85
CA PRO A 146 16.07 3.58 18.88
C PRO A 146 15.99 4.37 20.18
N GLY A 147 14.78 4.45 20.76
CA GLY A 147 14.52 5.24 21.97
C GLY A 147 14.03 6.67 21.71
N ASP A 148 14.08 7.16 20.47
CA ASP A 148 13.45 8.44 20.11
C ASP A 148 11.93 8.38 20.35
N THR A 149 11.33 9.56 20.53
CA THR A 149 9.87 9.67 20.67
C THR A 149 9.22 9.86 19.31
N ILE A 150 8.20 9.08 19.02
CA ILE A 150 7.31 9.23 17.86
C ILE A 150 5.88 9.54 18.33
N MET A 151 5.12 10.22 17.50
CA MET A 151 3.71 10.49 17.75
C MET A 151 2.86 10.04 16.57
N GLY A 152 1.76 9.29 16.86
CA GLY A 152 0.85 8.77 15.83
C GLY A 152 -0.58 8.65 16.36
N LEU A 153 -1.54 8.41 15.45
CA LEU A 153 -2.93 8.16 15.82
C LEU A 153 -3.05 6.84 16.58
N SER A 154 -3.81 6.86 17.67
CA SER A 154 -4.13 5.66 18.47
C SER A 154 -4.70 4.54 17.60
N LEU A 155 -4.20 3.31 17.78
CA LEU A 155 -4.71 2.14 17.04
C LEU A 155 -6.20 1.92 17.28
N ALA A 156 -6.67 2.15 18.52
CA ALA A 156 -8.07 1.99 18.90
C ALA A 156 -9.00 3.03 18.24
N GLU A 157 -8.42 4.12 17.72
CA GLU A 157 -9.15 5.23 17.11
C GLU A 157 -8.83 5.40 15.62
N GLY A 158 -8.34 4.32 14.99
CA GLY A 158 -8.15 4.25 13.55
C GLY A 158 -6.71 4.35 13.05
N GLY A 159 -5.70 4.37 13.93
CA GLY A 159 -4.30 4.32 13.57
C GLY A 159 -3.89 3.01 12.88
N HIS A 160 -2.63 2.92 12.45
CA HIS A 160 -2.05 1.71 11.87
C HIS A 160 -1.08 1.04 12.85
N LEU A 161 -0.88 -0.28 12.72
CA LEU A 161 0.05 -1.05 13.56
C LEU A 161 1.45 -0.44 13.61
N THR A 162 1.95 0.05 12.47
CA THR A 162 3.28 0.66 12.36
C THR A 162 3.39 2.08 12.90
N HIS A 163 2.32 2.63 13.48
CA HIS A 163 2.32 3.96 14.09
C HIS A 163 2.54 3.91 15.62
N GLY A 164 3.16 2.84 16.12
CA GLY A 164 3.54 2.72 17.53
C GLY A 164 2.82 1.64 18.32
N MET A 165 2.15 0.68 17.67
CA MET A 165 1.51 -0.45 18.38
C MET A 165 2.58 -1.26 19.14
N PRO A 166 2.36 -1.59 20.44
CA PRO A 166 3.42 -2.15 21.31
C PRO A 166 4.08 -3.44 20.81
N LEU A 167 3.35 -4.29 20.08
CA LEU A 167 3.92 -5.53 19.51
C LEU A 167 4.62 -5.30 18.16
N ASN A 168 4.38 -4.16 17.51
CA ASN A 168 5.06 -3.79 16.28
C ASN A 168 6.47 -3.27 16.57
N MET A 169 7.36 -3.33 15.57
CA MET A 169 8.71 -2.79 15.65
C MET A 169 8.68 -1.33 16.13
N SER A 170 7.76 -0.51 15.61
CA SER A 170 7.64 0.90 15.98
C SER A 170 7.36 1.11 17.48
N GLY A 171 6.51 0.28 18.09
CA GLY A 171 6.25 0.32 19.52
C GLY A 171 7.35 -0.30 20.38
N LYS A 172 8.19 -1.17 19.80
CA LYS A 172 9.32 -1.78 20.51
C LYS A 172 10.57 -0.90 20.51
N TRP A 173 10.79 -0.14 19.44
CA TRP A 173 12.01 0.64 19.27
C TRP A 173 11.88 2.08 19.74
N PHE A 174 10.67 2.63 19.79
CA PHE A 174 10.42 4.05 20.07
C PHE A 174 9.55 4.26 21.29
N LYS A 175 9.70 5.43 21.90
CA LYS A 175 8.72 5.94 22.88
C LYS A 175 7.53 6.49 22.09
N VAL A 176 6.34 5.99 22.40
CA VAL A 176 5.13 6.31 21.61
C VAL A 176 4.24 7.27 22.40
N VAL A 177 3.89 8.37 21.77
CA VAL A 177 2.83 9.28 22.20
C VAL A 177 1.68 9.15 21.22
N SER A 178 0.48 8.81 21.71
CA SER A 178 -0.69 8.68 20.84
C SER A 178 -1.59 9.89 20.95
N TYR A 179 -1.98 10.47 19.82
CA TYR A 179 -3.13 11.36 19.75
C TYR A 179 -4.39 10.57 19.37
N GLY A 180 -5.56 11.18 19.55
CA GLY A 180 -6.83 10.50 19.34
C GLY A 180 -7.88 11.40 18.71
N LEU A 181 -9.13 10.99 18.86
CA LEU A 181 -10.31 11.69 18.35
C LEU A 181 -10.94 12.55 19.45
N ASN A 182 -11.63 13.62 19.05
CA ASN A 182 -12.45 14.46 19.90
C ASN A 182 -13.88 13.87 20.07
N ALA A 183 -14.74 14.57 20.80
CA ALA A 183 -16.11 14.13 21.03
C ALA A 183 -16.99 14.07 19.76
N ALA A 184 -16.60 14.75 18.69
CA ALA A 184 -17.23 14.67 17.37
C ALA A 184 -16.67 13.54 16.49
N GLU A 185 -15.77 12.72 17.06
CA GLU A 185 -15.07 11.61 16.38
C GLU A 185 -14.22 12.09 15.18
N ASP A 186 -13.76 13.34 15.22
CA ASP A 186 -12.70 13.88 14.36
C ASP A 186 -11.37 13.91 15.10
N ILE A 187 -10.25 14.04 14.39
CA ILE A 187 -8.94 14.18 15.01
C ILE A 187 -8.97 15.36 16.01
N ASP A 188 -8.56 15.10 17.24
CA ASP A 188 -8.40 16.15 18.26
C ASP A 188 -7.10 16.94 18.02
N TYR A 189 -7.15 17.85 17.06
CA TYR A 189 -5.99 18.63 16.64
C TYR A 189 -5.42 19.47 17.79
N ASP A 190 -6.27 20.05 18.65
CA ASP A 190 -5.81 20.88 19.77
C ASP A 190 -5.04 20.05 20.79
N LYS A 191 -5.55 18.87 21.13
CA LYS A 191 -4.87 17.93 22.01
C LYS A 191 -3.60 17.36 21.37
N MET A 192 -3.63 17.06 20.07
CA MET A 192 -2.46 16.61 19.32
C MET A 192 -1.34 17.64 19.37
N GLU A 193 -1.64 18.92 19.14
CA GLU A 193 -0.66 20.00 19.23
C GLU A 193 -0.12 20.19 20.66
N ALA A 194 -0.99 20.10 21.68
CA ALA A 194 -0.57 20.18 23.09
C ALA A 194 0.42 19.04 23.44
N LEU A 195 0.09 17.79 23.06
CA LEU A 195 0.96 16.64 23.25
C LEU A 195 2.30 16.78 22.49
N ALA A 196 2.25 17.33 21.26
CA ALA A 196 3.46 17.57 20.50
C ALA A 196 4.41 18.57 21.18
N ARG A 197 3.88 19.66 21.74
CA ARG A 197 4.68 20.66 22.50
C ARG A 197 5.24 20.08 23.80
N GLU A 198 4.44 19.27 24.50
CA GLU A 198 4.83 18.63 25.76
C GLU A 198 5.94 17.59 25.58
N HIS A 199 5.72 16.65 24.66
CA HIS A 199 6.58 15.47 24.49
C HIS A 199 7.70 15.66 23.47
N LYS A 200 7.63 16.67 22.60
CA LYS A 200 8.61 17.01 21.56
C LYS A 200 9.08 15.78 20.76
N PRO A 201 8.15 15.03 20.13
CA PRO A 201 8.51 13.86 19.34
C PRO A 201 9.49 14.25 18.22
N LYS A 202 10.36 13.31 17.83
CA LYS A 202 11.26 13.48 16.67
C LYS A 202 10.53 13.31 15.35
N LEU A 203 9.42 12.56 15.36
CA LEU A 203 8.58 12.30 14.19
C LEU A 203 7.12 12.36 14.61
N ILE A 204 6.32 13.10 13.83
CA ILE A 204 4.86 13.08 13.89
C ILE A 204 4.35 12.34 12.67
N ILE A 205 3.45 11.36 12.88
CA ILE A 205 2.84 10.53 11.84
C ILE A 205 1.37 10.90 11.73
N ALA A 206 0.94 11.38 10.57
CA ALA A 206 -0.47 11.48 10.20
C ALA A 206 -0.85 10.33 9.25
N GLY A 207 -2.13 10.01 9.22
CA GLY A 207 -2.65 8.92 8.43
C GLY A 207 -3.32 7.85 9.29
N ALA A 208 -4.14 7.06 8.66
CA ALA A 208 -5.02 6.17 9.37
C ALA A 208 -5.44 4.96 8.50
N SER A 209 -5.83 3.91 9.18
CA SER A 209 -6.40 2.70 8.56
C SER A 209 -7.93 2.68 8.61
N ALA A 210 -8.54 3.43 9.53
CA ALA A 210 -9.99 3.42 9.76
C ALA A 210 -10.52 4.81 10.17
N PHE A 211 -10.19 5.83 9.39
CA PHE A 211 -10.66 7.21 9.60
C PHE A 211 -11.37 7.72 8.35
N ALA A 212 -12.61 8.16 8.51
CA ALA A 212 -13.53 8.44 7.40
C ALA A 212 -13.54 9.90 6.92
N LEU A 213 -12.94 10.83 7.68
CA LEU A 213 -12.92 12.24 7.34
C LEU A 213 -11.64 12.65 6.62
N ARG A 214 -11.57 13.90 6.19
CA ARG A 214 -10.36 14.51 5.63
C ARG A 214 -9.39 14.88 6.75
N ILE A 215 -8.10 14.69 6.51
CA ILE A 215 -7.03 15.05 7.45
C ILE A 215 -6.47 16.41 7.04
N ASP A 216 -6.33 17.31 8.01
CA ASP A 216 -5.66 18.61 7.84
C ASP A 216 -4.14 18.45 7.97
N PHE A 217 -3.49 18.14 6.85
CA PHE A 217 -2.04 17.94 6.80
C PHE A 217 -1.25 19.23 7.06
N GLU A 218 -1.81 20.40 6.74
CA GLU A 218 -1.16 21.68 6.97
C GLU A 218 -1.01 21.96 8.46
N ARG A 219 -2.02 21.63 9.26
CA ARG A 219 -1.99 21.79 10.70
C ARG A 219 -0.94 20.89 11.35
N PHE A 220 -0.82 19.65 10.91
CA PHE A 220 0.26 18.75 11.33
C PHE A 220 1.64 19.28 10.96
N ALA A 221 1.83 19.78 9.74
CA ALA A 221 3.10 20.33 9.28
C ALA A 221 3.52 21.55 10.11
N LYS A 222 2.55 22.40 10.46
CA LYS A 222 2.79 23.61 11.28
C LYS A 222 3.35 23.25 12.65
N ILE A 223 2.72 22.32 13.37
CA ILE A 223 3.19 21.92 14.69
C ILE A 223 4.52 21.16 14.62
N ALA A 224 4.71 20.27 13.61
CA ALA A 224 5.97 19.57 13.42
C ALA A 224 7.13 20.55 13.21
N LYS A 225 6.94 21.57 12.37
CA LYS A 225 7.92 22.65 12.15
C LYS A 225 8.18 23.46 13.42
N GLU A 226 7.15 23.79 14.20
CA GLU A 226 7.26 24.55 15.45
C GLU A 226 8.20 23.85 16.45
N ILE A 227 8.08 22.52 16.59
CA ILE A 227 8.87 21.75 17.57
C ILE A 227 10.16 21.14 16.99
N GLY A 228 10.43 21.32 15.70
CA GLY A 228 11.60 20.76 15.02
C GLY A 228 11.52 19.24 14.76
N ALA A 229 10.33 18.69 14.63
CA ALA A 229 10.08 17.29 14.30
C ALA A 229 10.00 17.07 12.79
N TYR A 230 10.34 15.86 12.34
CA TYR A 230 9.94 15.38 11.01
C TYR A 230 8.43 15.17 10.94
N PHE A 231 7.84 15.49 9.78
CA PHE A 231 6.44 15.20 9.50
C PHE A 231 6.33 14.12 8.44
N MET A 232 5.76 12.99 8.82
CA MET A 232 5.49 11.84 7.95
C MET A 232 3.99 11.66 7.76
N VAL A 233 3.58 11.35 6.53
CA VAL A 233 2.21 10.94 6.25
C VAL A 233 2.20 9.53 5.67
N ASP A 234 1.49 8.62 6.33
CA ASP A 234 1.13 7.32 5.76
C ASP A 234 -0.23 7.46 5.05
N MET A 235 -0.18 7.61 3.73
CA MET A 235 -1.38 7.80 2.90
C MET A 235 -1.93 6.51 2.32
N ALA A 236 -1.51 5.34 2.83
CA ALA A 236 -1.79 4.04 2.22
C ALA A 236 -3.27 3.81 1.87
N HIS A 237 -4.19 4.21 2.73
CA HIS A 237 -5.63 4.10 2.46
C HIS A 237 -6.15 5.10 1.44
N TYR A 238 -5.56 6.28 1.41
CA TYR A 238 -6.05 7.42 0.62
C TYR A 238 -5.30 7.65 -0.70
N ALA A 239 -4.23 6.87 -0.97
CA ALA A 239 -3.30 7.14 -2.07
C ALA A 239 -4.00 7.25 -3.44
N GLY A 240 -4.97 6.38 -3.75
CA GLY A 240 -5.72 6.47 -4.99
C GLY A 240 -6.56 7.74 -5.09
N LEU A 241 -7.21 8.14 -4.00
CA LEU A 241 -8.02 9.35 -3.93
C LEU A 241 -7.15 10.61 -4.05
N ILE A 242 -5.97 10.61 -3.44
CA ILE A 242 -4.99 11.70 -3.52
C ILE A 242 -4.46 11.82 -4.95
N ALA A 243 -4.08 10.69 -5.57
CA ALA A 243 -3.62 10.66 -6.96
C ALA A 243 -4.66 11.24 -7.93
N ALA A 244 -5.94 10.97 -7.67
CA ALA A 244 -7.06 11.50 -8.47
C ALA A 244 -7.47 12.95 -8.12
N GLY A 245 -6.87 13.54 -7.09
CA GLY A 245 -7.21 14.90 -6.64
C GLY A 245 -8.56 15.01 -5.91
N VAL A 246 -9.13 13.90 -5.43
CA VAL A 246 -10.40 13.89 -4.68
C VAL A 246 -10.23 13.88 -3.15
N TYR A 247 -8.99 13.79 -2.69
CA TYR A 247 -8.60 13.91 -1.27
C TYR A 247 -7.39 14.82 -1.13
N PRO A 248 -7.20 15.53 0.00
CA PRO A 248 -6.06 16.42 0.19
C PRO A 248 -4.71 15.74 -0.03
N ASN A 249 -3.81 16.38 -0.79
CA ASN A 249 -2.46 15.87 -1.05
C ASN A 249 -1.49 16.28 0.06
N PRO A 250 -0.86 15.34 0.80
CA PRO A 250 0.09 15.63 1.86
C PRO A 250 1.49 16.05 1.36
N VAL A 251 1.84 15.75 0.11
CA VAL A 251 3.21 15.92 -0.43
C VAL A 251 3.75 17.35 -0.28
N PRO A 252 2.96 18.42 -0.48
CA PRO A 252 3.45 19.78 -0.26
C PRO A 252 3.80 20.12 1.20
N PHE A 253 3.28 19.36 2.16
CA PHE A 253 3.39 19.65 3.59
C PHE A 253 4.36 18.73 4.32
N ALA A 254 4.41 17.44 3.95
CA ALA A 254 5.19 16.43 4.64
C ALA A 254 6.66 16.41 4.20
N ASP A 255 7.55 15.99 5.10
CA ASP A 255 8.95 15.69 4.77
C ASP A 255 9.05 14.36 4.04
N VAL A 256 8.24 13.38 4.46
CA VAL A 256 8.16 12.04 3.87
C VAL A 256 6.70 11.59 3.81
N VAL A 257 6.32 11.00 2.68
CA VAL A 257 5.01 10.36 2.50
C VAL A 257 5.22 8.92 2.13
N THR A 258 4.59 7.99 2.85
CA THR A 258 4.62 6.56 2.56
C THR A 258 3.27 6.07 2.09
N SER A 259 3.26 4.98 1.35
CA SER A 259 2.02 4.31 0.97
C SER A 259 2.25 2.84 0.65
N THR A 260 1.15 2.09 0.65
CA THR A 260 1.02 0.85 -0.11
C THR A 260 0.59 1.15 -1.54
N THR A 261 0.77 0.18 -2.45
CA THR A 261 0.35 0.32 -3.85
C THR A 261 -0.95 -0.43 -4.18
N HIS A 262 -1.41 -1.31 -3.30
CA HIS A 262 -2.46 -2.31 -3.58
C HIS A 262 -3.85 -2.02 -2.98
N LYS A 263 -4.06 -0.84 -2.37
CA LYS A 263 -5.36 -0.44 -1.79
C LYS A 263 -6.15 0.43 -2.80
N SER A 264 -6.55 1.63 -2.41
CA SER A 264 -7.24 2.56 -3.32
C SER A 264 -6.43 2.90 -4.59
N LEU A 265 -5.10 2.80 -4.55
CA LEU A 265 -4.23 3.03 -5.72
C LEU A 265 -4.30 1.90 -6.77
N ARG A 266 -4.87 0.74 -6.44
CA ARG A 266 -5.19 -0.38 -7.34
C ARG A 266 -3.98 -0.99 -8.07
N GLY A 267 -2.80 -0.96 -7.45
CA GLY A 267 -1.57 -1.56 -7.99
C GLY A 267 -1.24 -2.93 -7.37
N PRO A 268 -0.03 -3.45 -7.62
CA PRO A 268 0.45 -4.69 -7.02
C PRO A 268 0.69 -4.51 -5.53
N ARG A 269 0.81 -5.60 -4.78
CA ARG A 269 1.23 -5.54 -3.38
C ARG A 269 2.67 -5.03 -3.28
N GLY A 270 2.85 -3.93 -2.57
CA GLY A 270 4.14 -3.26 -2.41
C GLY A 270 4.02 -1.97 -1.61
N GLY A 271 5.14 -1.28 -1.42
CA GLY A 271 5.22 0.03 -0.79
C GLY A 271 5.94 1.06 -1.66
N ILE A 272 5.73 2.32 -1.34
CA ILE A 272 6.40 3.47 -1.96
C ILE A 272 6.73 4.51 -0.91
N ILE A 273 7.73 5.34 -1.21
CA ILE A 273 8.11 6.48 -0.36
C ILE A 273 8.31 7.70 -1.26
N LEU A 274 7.67 8.81 -0.91
CA LEU A 274 7.85 10.12 -1.52
C LEU A 274 8.60 11.00 -0.53
N MET A 275 9.53 11.82 -1.01
CA MET A 275 10.42 12.57 -0.13
C MET A 275 10.57 14.00 -0.64
N ARG A 276 10.74 14.93 0.30
CA ARG A 276 11.07 16.31 0.04
C ARG A 276 12.51 16.58 0.47
N GLY A 277 13.29 17.18 -0.42
CA GLY A 277 14.69 17.51 -0.20
C GLY A 277 15.66 16.35 -0.39
N GLU A 278 16.81 16.67 -0.96
CA GLU A 278 17.84 15.69 -1.35
C GLU A 278 18.43 14.95 -0.14
N GLU A 279 18.61 15.64 1.01
CA GLU A 279 19.19 15.02 2.20
C GLU A 279 18.30 13.89 2.75
N ILE A 280 17.00 14.12 2.84
CA ILE A 280 16.03 13.09 3.27
C ILE A 280 16.01 11.95 2.26
N ALA A 281 16.00 12.26 0.95
CA ALA A 281 16.01 11.24 -0.09
C ALA A 281 17.25 10.33 -0.01
N LYS A 282 18.44 10.89 0.24
CA LYS A 282 19.67 10.10 0.44
C LYS A 282 19.56 9.18 1.66
N LYS A 283 19.08 9.68 2.80
CA LYS A 283 18.90 8.90 4.03
C LYS A 283 17.91 7.75 3.82
N ILE A 284 16.76 8.02 3.21
CA ILE A 284 15.72 7.01 2.97
C ILE A 284 16.18 5.97 1.94
N ASN A 285 16.80 6.39 0.84
CA ASN A 285 17.34 5.45 -0.13
C ASN A 285 18.41 4.54 0.48
N SER A 286 19.30 5.09 1.31
CA SER A 286 20.27 4.29 2.06
C SER A 286 19.60 3.38 3.10
N ALA A 287 18.50 3.80 3.70
CA ALA A 287 17.72 3.00 4.64
C ALA A 287 17.04 1.81 3.93
N ILE A 288 16.53 1.99 2.73
CA ILE A 288 16.00 0.89 1.91
C ILE A 288 17.15 -0.03 1.52
N PHE A 289 18.12 0.46 0.78
CA PHE A 289 19.26 -0.33 0.34
C PHE A 289 20.58 0.41 0.66
N PRO A 290 21.50 -0.21 1.38
CA PRO A 290 21.49 -1.59 1.90
C PRO A 290 20.90 -1.76 3.31
N GLY A 291 20.17 -0.76 3.85
CA GLY A 291 19.79 -0.71 5.25
C GLY A 291 18.87 -1.84 5.72
N ILE A 292 17.72 -2.02 5.07
CA ILE A 292 16.70 -3.01 5.48
C ILE A 292 16.32 -4.00 4.38
N GLN A 293 16.69 -3.75 3.13
CA GLN A 293 16.44 -4.62 1.98
C GLN A 293 17.72 -4.86 1.20
N GLY A 294 17.79 -5.99 0.45
CA GLY A 294 18.81 -6.32 -0.53
C GLY A 294 18.29 -6.08 -1.95
N GLY A 295 18.38 -7.12 -2.82
CA GLY A 295 17.92 -7.06 -4.21
C GLY A 295 16.44 -6.69 -4.31
N PRO A 296 16.09 -5.67 -5.09
CA PRO A 296 14.71 -5.23 -5.26
C PRO A 296 13.90 -6.26 -6.08
N LEU A 297 12.60 -6.31 -5.84
CA LEU A 297 11.67 -7.16 -6.57
C LEU A 297 11.31 -6.49 -7.91
N MET A 298 12.12 -6.69 -8.94
CA MET A 298 11.98 -5.97 -10.21
C MET A 298 10.67 -6.24 -10.93
N HIS A 299 10.10 -7.44 -10.82
CA HIS A 299 8.78 -7.78 -11.33
C HIS A 299 7.65 -7.01 -10.61
N VAL A 300 7.79 -6.75 -9.31
CA VAL A 300 6.84 -5.91 -8.56
C VAL A 300 6.99 -4.44 -8.96
N ILE A 301 8.23 -3.96 -9.16
CA ILE A 301 8.48 -2.59 -9.62
C ILE A 301 7.90 -2.38 -11.03
N ALA A 302 8.01 -3.37 -11.92
CA ALA A 302 7.34 -3.33 -13.23
C ALA A 302 5.82 -3.21 -13.09
N ALA A 303 5.23 -4.01 -12.24
CA ALA A 303 3.79 -3.95 -11.95
C ALA A 303 3.39 -2.60 -11.34
N LYS A 304 4.22 -2.00 -10.46
CA LYS A 304 4.02 -0.62 -9.97
C LYS A 304 4.06 0.39 -11.12
N ALA A 305 5.04 0.27 -12.03
CA ALA A 305 5.16 1.18 -13.18
C ALA A 305 3.91 1.14 -14.08
N VAL A 306 3.34 -0.05 -14.31
CA VAL A 306 2.08 -0.22 -15.06
C VAL A 306 0.92 0.42 -14.31
N ALA A 307 0.75 0.11 -13.03
CA ALA A 307 -0.33 0.67 -12.21
C ALA A 307 -0.28 2.21 -12.12
N PHE A 308 0.92 2.80 -12.02
CA PHE A 308 1.07 4.26 -12.01
C PHE A 308 0.74 4.88 -13.37
N LYS A 309 1.00 4.18 -14.48
CA LYS A 309 0.56 4.61 -15.81
C LYS A 309 -0.97 4.65 -15.88
N GLU A 310 -1.64 3.58 -15.43
CA GLU A 310 -3.11 3.55 -15.35
C GLU A 310 -3.67 4.66 -14.45
N ALA A 311 -3.01 4.94 -13.31
CA ALA A 311 -3.43 5.97 -12.37
C ALA A 311 -3.28 7.41 -12.90
N LEU A 312 -2.44 7.63 -13.91
CA LEU A 312 -2.29 8.92 -14.61
C LEU A 312 -3.37 9.18 -15.66
N GLU A 313 -4.16 8.16 -16.04
CA GLU A 313 -5.20 8.31 -17.04
C GLU A 313 -6.48 8.95 -16.44
N PRO A 314 -7.26 9.70 -17.25
CA PRO A 314 -8.48 10.38 -16.76
C PRO A 314 -9.53 9.43 -16.17
N GLU A 315 -9.59 8.21 -16.66
CA GLU A 315 -10.52 7.17 -16.20
C GLU A 315 -10.28 6.80 -14.73
N PHE A 316 -9.03 6.89 -14.27
CA PHE A 316 -8.71 6.63 -12.86
C PHE A 316 -9.30 7.71 -11.94
N LYS A 317 -9.35 8.97 -12.40
CA LYS A 317 -10.00 10.04 -11.66
C LYS A 317 -11.51 9.78 -11.55
N ALA A 318 -12.16 9.46 -12.66
CA ALA A 318 -13.59 9.12 -12.67
C ALA A 318 -13.90 7.93 -11.76
N TYR A 319 -13.04 6.91 -11.76
CA TYR A 319 -13.12 5.76 -10.86
C TYR A 319 -13.06 6.18 -9.38
N GLN A 320 -12.09 7.00 -8.98
CA GLN A 320 -11.95 7.43 -7.59
C GLN A 320 -13.10 8.34 -7.12
N GLU A 321 -13.64 9.19 -8.00
CA GLU A 321 -14.84 9.96 -7.71
C GLU A 321 -16.05 9.03 -7.47
N GLN A 322 -16.18 7.96 -8.26
CA GLN A 322 -17.23 6.96 -8.08
C GLN A 322 -17.05 6.19 -6.76
N VAL A 323 -15.81 5.85 -6.38
CA VAL A 323 -15.52 5.21 -5.09
C VAL A 323 -16.08 6.02 -3.92
N VAL A 324 -15.88 7.33 -3.91
CA VAL A 324 -16.40 8.21 -2.85
C VAL A 324 -17.91 8.31 -2.88
N LYS A 325 -18.52 8.45 -4.07
CA LYS A 325 -19.99 8.49 -4.23
C LYS A 325 -20.64 7.21 -3.70
N ASN A 326 -20.08 6.07 -4.03
CA ASN A 326 -20.51 4.76 -3.57
C ASN A 326 -20.45 4.65 -2.04
N ALA A 327 -19.34 5.05 -1.42
CA ALA A 327 -19.18 5.05 0.02
C ALA A 327 -20.23 5.96 0.71
N GLN A 328 -20.47 7.15 0.17
CA GLN A 328 -21.47 8.08 0.71
C GLN A 328 -22.89 7.56 0.54
N ALA A 329 -23.21 6.87 -0.56
CA ALA A 329 -24.52 6.26 -0.78
C ALA A 329 -24.79 5.14 0.25
N MET A 330 -23.81 4.25 0.45
CA MET A 330 -23.91 3.20 1.48
C MET A 330 -24.07 3.79 2.89
N ALA A 331 -23.25 4.78 3.24
CA ALA A 331 -23.31 5.41 4.57
C ALA A 331 -24.69 5.99 4.88
N LYS A 332 -25.34 6.64 3.90
CA LYS A 332 -26.70 7.18 4.07
C LYS A 332 -27.73 6.09 4.38
N VAL A 333 -27.67 4.97 3.69
CA VAL A 333 -28.57 3.82 3.93
C VAL A 333 -28.35 3.24 5.32
N ILE A 334 -27.11 2.96 5.68
CA ILE A 334 -26.75 2.36 6.98
C ILE A 334 -27.24 3.26 8.14
N ILE A 335 -27.08 4.59 8.01
CA ILE A 335 -27.61 5.56 8.99
C ILE A 335 -29.14 5.52 9.02
N ALA A 336 -29.80 5.51 7.86
CA ALA A 336 -31.27 5.44 7.78
C ALA A 336 -31.84 4.15 8.39
N ARG A 337 -31.09 3.05 8.34
CA ARG A 337 -31.40 1.77 8.98
C ARG A 337 -31.11 1.75 10.50
N GLY A 338 -30.69 2.89 11.08
CA GLY A 338 -30.52 3.05 12.53
C GLY A 338 -29.21 2.54 13.09
N TYR A 339 -28.18 2.39 12.21
CA TYR A 339 -26.80 2.16 12.64
C TYR A 339 -26.04 3.49 12.73
N LYS A 340 -25.15 3.60 13.71
CA LYS A 340 -24.23 4.73 13.82
C LYS A 340 -23.05 4.51 12.90
N ILE A 341 -22.64 5.54 12.16
CA ILE A 341 -21.34 5.58 11.51
C ILE A 341 -20.45 6.53 12.31
N VAL A 342 -19.26 6.07 12.66
CA VAL A 342 -18.25 6.89 13.34
C VAL A 342 -17.97 8.14 12.49
N SER A 343 -17.87 9.30 13.14
CA SER A 343 -17.74 10.63 12.50
C SER A 343 -19.00 11.08 11.72
N GLY A 344 -20.14 10.39 11.86
CA GLY A 344 -21.41 10.76 11.23
C GLY A 344 -21.50 10.50 9.74
N GLY A 345 -20.52 9.83 9.12
CA GLY A 345 -20.51 9.54 7.69
C GLY A 345 -19.09 9.34 7.12
N THR A 346 -18.92 9.60 5.80
CA THR A 346 -17.62 9.48 5.15
C THR A 346 -17.36 10.58 4.13
N GLN A 347 -16.09 10.98 4.04
CA GLN A 347 -15.54 11.90 3.04
C GLN A 347 -14.50 11.22 2.12
N ASN A 348 -14.37 9.89 2.23
CA ASN A 348 -13.43 9.09 1.45
C ASN A 348 -14.03 7.74 1.02
N HIS A 349 -13.24 6.69 0.90
CA HIS A 349 -13.63 5.38 0.38
C HIS A 349 -14.12 4.40 1.45
N LEU A 350 -14.03 4.73 2.71
CA LEU A 350 -14.36 3.83 3.82
C LEU A 350 -15.31 4.47 4.82
N MET A 351 -15.97 3.63 5.58
CA MET A 351 -16.75 4.00 6.75
C MET A 351 -16.55 2.98 7.86
N LEU A 352 -16.79 3.41 9.09
CA LEU A 352 -16.72 2.58 10.28
C LEU A 352 -18.10 2.53 10.91
N VAL A 353 -18.76 1.37 10.83
CA VAL A 353 -20.09 1.14 11.41
C VAL A 353 -19.93 0.81 12.88
N ASP A 354 -20.56 1.60 13.75
CA ASP A 354 -20.56 1.40 15.20
C ASP A 354 -21.80 0.62 15.63
N MET A 355 -21.59 -0.52 16.26
CA MET A 355 -22.61 -1.43 16.77
C MET A 355 -22.59 -1.52 18.31
N ILE A 356 -22.00 -0.52 19.01
CA ILE A 356 -22.09 -0.44 20.47
C ILE A 356 -23.58 -0.34 20.85
N GLY A 357 -24.01 -1.16 21.81
CA GLY A 357 -25.43 -1.25 22.24
C GLY A 357 -26.32 -2.11 21.36
N LYS A 358 -25.81 -2.71 20.28
CA LYS A 358 -26.50 -3.74 19.51
C LYS A 358 -26.19 -5.12 20.06
N ASP A 359 -27.13 -6.08 19.89
CA ASP A 359 -26.98 -7.47 20.36
C ASP A 359 -25.94 -8.27 19.54
N VAL A 360 -25.49 -7.73 18.42
CA VAL A 360 -24.48 -8.33 17.53
C VAL A 360 -23.09 -7.70 17.74
N SER A 361 -22.04 -8.52 17.73
CA SER A 361 -20.65 -8.06 17.75
C SER A 361 -20.09 -7.93 16.34
N GLY A 362 -18.97 -7.18 16.18
CA GLY A 362 -18.25 -7.09 14.90
C GLY A 362 -17.89 -8.46 14.33
N LYS A 363 -17.45 -9.40 15.19
CA LYS A 363 -17.13 -10.77 14.78
C LYS A 363 -18.35 -11.51 14.25
N GLN A 364 -19.50 -11.43 14.95
CA GLN A 364 -20.72 -12.11 14.50
C GLN A 364 -21.25 -11.53 13.18
N ALA A 365 -21.19 -10.21 13.01
CA ALA A 365 -21.59 -9.56 11.76
C ALA A 365 -20.65 -9.92 10.61
N GLU A 366 -19.32 -9.92 10.81
CA GLU A 366 -18.33 -10.40 9.85
C GLU A 366 -18.62 -11.83 9.39
N GLU A 367 -18.92 -12.75 10.35
CA GLU A 367 -19.24 -14.15 10.06
C GLU A 367 -20.58 -14.31 9.32
N ALA A 368 -21.61 -13.51 9.68
CA ALA A 368 -22.92 -13.57 9.04
C ALA A 368 -22.86 -13.06 7.59
N LEU A 369 -22.24 -11.91 7.37
CA LEU A 369 -22.04 -11.35 6.03
C LEU A 369 -21.19 -12.28 5.15
N GLY A 370 -20.15 -12.89 5.71
CA GLY A 370 -19.32 -13.86 5.00
C GLY A 370 -20.12 -15.07 4.49
N LYS A 371 -21.12 -15.55 5.25
CA LYS A 371 -22.04 -16.60 4.80
C LYS A 371 -22.99 -16.13 3.69
N ALA A 372 -23.25 -14.84 3.61
CA ALA A 372 -24.01 -14.22 2.53
C ALA A 372 -23.13 -13.79 1.34
N HIS A 373 -21.87 -14.24 1.30
CA HIS A 373 -20.87 -13.88 0.28
C HIS A 373 -20.55 -12.39 0.23
N ILE A 374 -20.65 -11.71 1.36
CA ILE A 374 -20.23 -10.31 1.53
C ILE A 374 -19.04 -10.26 2.47
N THR A 375 -17.89 -9.88 1.95
CA THR A 375 -16.62 -9.86 2.70
C THR A 375 -16.38 -8.50 3.31
N VAL A 376 -16.34 -8.44 4.64
CA VAL A 376 -16.02 -7.24 5.43
C VAL A 376 -14.96 -7.58 6.47
N ASN A 377 -14.43 -6.60 7.19
CA ASN A 377 -13.63 -6.89 8.38
C ASN A 377 -14.22 -6.23 9.64
N LYS A 378 -14.25 -6.99 10.74
CA LYS A 378 -14.50 -6.43 12.06
C LYS A 378 -13.44 -5.40 12.42
N ASN A 379 -13.81 -4.36 13.13
CA ASN A 379 -12.93 -3.28 13.53
C ASN A 379 -13.36 -2.72 14.88
N SER A 380 -12.40 -2.35 15.72
CA SER A 380 -12.72 -1.58 16.92
C SER A 380 -13.26 -0.20 16.53
N VAL A 381 -14.17 0.30 17.33
CA VAL A 381 -14.72 1.66 17.24
C VAL A 381 -14.23 2.49 18.44
N PRO A 382 -14.28 3.82 18.41
CA PRO A 382 -13.93 4.64 19.56
C PRO A 382 -14.71 4.21 20.81
N ASN A 383 -14.00 4.09 21.94
CA ASN A 383 -14.55 3.61 23.22
C ASN A 383 -15.16 2.19 23.17
N ASP A 384 -14.65 1.32 22.32
CA ASP A 384 -15.15 -0.05 22.16
C ASP A 384 -15.05 -0.85 23.47
N PRO A 385 -16.17 -1.32 24.04
CA PRO A 385 -16.17 -2.09 25.28
C PRO A 385 -15.72 -3.55 25.07
N ARG A 386 -15.67 -4.03 23.84
CA ARG A 386 -15.33 -5.42 23.50
C ARG A 386 -13.82 -5.57 23.22
N LYS A 387 -13.32 -6.78 23.42
CA LYS A 387 -11.91 -7.11 23.14
C LYS A 387 -11.58 -6.99 21.63
N PRO A 388 -10.31 -6.72 21.25
CA PRO A 388 -9.91 -6.52 19.84
C PRO A 388 -10.25 -7.69 18.89
N PHE A 389 -10.36 -8.92 19.36
CA PHE A 389 -10.75 -10.08 18.54
C PHE A 389 -12.25 -10.25 18.35
N VAL A 390 -13.06 -9.47 19.07
CA VAL A 390 -14.54 -9.49 19.00
C VAL A 390 -15.05 -8.21 18.34
N THR A 391 -14.63 -7.06 18.84
CA THR A 391 -14.97 -5.69 18.42
C THR A 391 -16.45 -5.35 18.43
N SER A 392 -16.78 -4.09 18.34
CA SER A 392 -18.15 -3.58 18.23
C SER A 392 -18.39 -2.87 16.90
N GLY A 393 -17.56 -3.05 15.92
CA GLY A 393 -17.73 -2.40 14.63
C GLY A 393 -17.33 -3.23 13.43
N LEU A 394 -17.73 -2.72 12.26
CA LEU A 394 -17.31 -3.18 10.94
C LEU A 394 -16.67 -2.03 10.19
N ARG A 395 -15.57 -2.29 9.50
CA ARG A 395 -14.99 -1.37 8.50
C ARG A 395 -15.45 -1.83 7.11
N ILE A 396 -16.06 -0.91 6.37
CA ILE A 396 -16.60 -1.13 5.03
C ILE A 396 -15.93 -0.13 4.09
N GLY A 397 -15.57 -0.57 2.89
CA GLY A 397 -15.01 0.28 1.85
C GLY A 397 -15.48 -0.12 0.45
N THR A 398 -15.37 0.80 -0.48
CA THR A 398 -15.97 0.67 -1.82
C THR A 398 -14.98 0.56 -2.99
N PRO A 399 -13.64 0.53 -2.83
CA PRO A 399 -12.74 0.44 -3.98
C PRO A 399 -12.96 -0.81 -4.84
N ALA A 400 -13.07 -1.99 -4.23
CA ALA A 400 -13.22 -3.26 -4.94
C ALA A 400 -14.53 -3.36 -5.72
N VAL A 401 -15.67 -3.05 -5.09
CA VAL A 401 -16.97 -3.06 -5.78
C VAL A 401 -17.05 -2.02 -6.89
N THR A 402 -16.41 -0.85 -6.72
CA THR A 402 -16.34 0.16 -7.77
C THR A 402 -15.48 -0.32 -8.95
N THR A 403 -14.39 -1.06 -8.71
CA THR A 403 -13.60 -1.69 -9.77
C THR A 403 -14.44 -2.72 -10.55
N ARG A 404 -15.38 -3.40 -9.90
CA ARG A 404 -16.36 -4.31 -10.53
C ARG A 404 -17.49 -3.58 -11.27
N GLY A 405 -17.53 -2.25 -11.27
CA GLY A 405 -18.51 -1.45 -11.99
C GLY A 405 -19.74 -1.00 -11.19
N TYR A 406 -19.78 -1.26 -9.87
CA TYR A 406 -20.90 -0.84 -9.02
C TYR A 406 -20.97 0.69 -8.96
N LYS A 407 -22.21 1.17 -8.93
CA LYS A 407 -22.57 2.58 -8.78
C LYS A 407 -23.48 2.78 -7.58
N GLU A 408 -23.90 4.03 -7.35
CA GLU A 408 -24.71 4.38 -6.17
C GLU A 408 -25.98 3.49 -5.99
N PRO A 409 -26.78 3.16 -7.03
CA PRO A 409 -27.95 2.29 -6.86
C PRO A 409 -27.58 0.88 -6.38
N ASP A 410 -26.49 0.30 -6.91
CA ASP A 410 -26.01 -1.03 -6.51
C ASP A 410 -25.51 -1.00 -5.07
N CYS A 411 -24.80 0.07 -4.69
CA CYS A 411 -24.29 0.28 -3.34
C CYS A 411 -25.43 0.56 -2.32
N VAL A 412 -26.52 1.19 -2.74
CA VAL A 412 -27.73 1.33 -1.91
C VAL A 412 -28.33 -0.05 -1.61
N ALA A 413 -28.55 -0.87 -2.64
CA ALA A 413 -29.08 -2.22 -2.47
C ALA A 413 -28.16 -3.09 -1.58
N LEU A 414 -26.84 -3.00 -1.81
CA LEU A 414 -25.83 -3.70 -1.02
C LEU A 414 -25.84 -3.26 0.46
N ALA A 415 -26.01 -1.97 0.72
CA ALA A 415 -26.11 -1.46 2.08
C ALA A 415 -27.39 -1.91 2.80
N GLU A 416 -28.51 -2.07 2.09
CA GLU A 416 -29.74 -2.68 2.65
C GLU A 416 -29.47 -4.12 3.08
N TRP A 417 -28.87 -4.95 2.21
CA TRP A 417 -28.51 -6.34 2.53
C TRP A 417 -27.52 -6.46 3.70
N ASN A 418 -26.63 -5.51 3.85
CA ASN A 418 -25.70 -5.48 4.98
C ASN A 418 -26.40 -5.20 6.32
N CYS A 419 -27.58 -4.61 6.29
CA CYS A 419 -28.36 -4.27 7.48
C CYS A 419 -29.43 -5.33 7.84
N ASP A 420 -29.82 -6.18 6.90
CA ASP A 420 -30.74 -7.29 7.09
C ASP A 420 -30.07 -8.47 7.80
#